data_78bda9d092493bca3152ad36eadd9fa2
#
_entry.id   78bda9d092493bca3152ad36eadd9fa2
#
_cell.length_a   1.000
_cell.length_b   1.000
_cell.length_c   1.000
_cell.angle_alpha   90.00
_cell.angle_beta   90.00
_cell.angle_gamma   90.00
#
_symmetry.space_group_name_H-M   'P 1'
#
loop_
_entity.id
_entity.type
_entity.pdbx_description
1 polymer ?
#
loop_
_entity_poly.entity_id
_entity_poly.type
_entity_poly.pdbx_seq_one_letter_code
_entity_poly.pdbx_strand_id
1 'polypeptide(L)'
;MYKLWQGTLPQLPPDVEALKEPSEDTGTLPLGIGGITLFLFARAFSSGAVALSGVEAISNGIPAFKKPTSKNAAITLVWMAGILGVSFIGLTVLAEHIRPTPTETGESVNSIIGRTVFGGTGGMYWILQAATAGILILAANTAYADFPRLAALVGKDGYLPRQFANRGDRLVFSNGILFLAGAASLLLVIFGGNVSALIPLY
;
A
#
# COMPACT_ATOMS: atom_id res chain seq x y z
N MET A 1 -15.24 16.01 -1.42
CA MET A 1 -15.73 16.89 -0.34
C MET A 1 -17.01 17.65 -0.72
N TYR A 2 -17.06 18.39 -1.84
CA TYR A 2 -18.25 19.14 -2.25
C TYR A 2 -19.52 18.29 -2.43
N LYS A 3 -19.43 17.14 -3.08
CA LYS A 3 -20.56 16.19 -3.26
C LYS A 3 -21.03 15.52 -1.96
N LEU A 4 -20.14 15.33 -0.99
CA LEU A 4 -20.49 14.85 0.35
C LEU A 4 -21.37 15.86 1.09
N TRP A 5 -21.05 17.13 0.98
CA TRP A 5 -21.80 18.20 1.65
C TRP A 5 -23.21 18.40 1.07
N GLN A 6 -23.39 18.08 -0.22
CA GLN A 6 -24.69 18.14 -0.89
C GLN A 6 -25.54 16.87 -0.74
N GLY A 7 -25.02 15.81 -0.12
CA GLY A 7 -25.74 14.52 0.01
C GLY A 7 -26.05 13.83 -1.33
N THR A 8 -25.32 14.20 -2.40
CA THR A 8 -25.59 13.73 -3.77
C THR A 8 -24.73 12.54 -4.20
N LEU A 9 -23.91 11.98 -3.30
CA LEU A 9 -23.16 10.75 -3.63
C LEU A 9 -24.09 9.55 -3.66
N PRO A 10 -24.18 8.83 -4.78
CA PRO A 10 -24.95 7.60 -4.84
C PRO A 10 -24.30 6.55 -3.94
N GLN A 11 -25.08 5.89 -3.11
CA GLN A 11 -24.65 4.70 -2.39
C GLN A 11 -24.71 3.52 -3.34
N LEU A 12 -23.63 2.73 -3.40
CA LEU A 12 -23.67 1.47 -4.10
C LEU A 12 -24.62 0.50 -3.36
N PRO A 13 -25.49 -0.22 -4.07
CA PRO A 13 -26.31 -1.23 -3.44
C PRO A 13 -25.40 -2.22 -2.71
N PRO A 14 -25.74 -2.62 -1.48
CA PRO A 14 -24.98 -3.64 -0.79
C PRO A 14 -25.10 -4.94 -1.60
N ASP A 15 -23.95 -5.44 -2.07
CA ASP A 15 -23.88 -6.79 -2.62
C ASP A 15 -24.14 -7.74 -1.46
N VAL A 16 -25.36 -8.28 -1.39
CA VAL A 16 -25.84 -9.13 -0.28
C VAL A 16 -25.00 -10.41 -0.18
N GLU A 17 -24.30 -10.79 -1.26
CA GLU A 17 -23.43 -11.95 -1.31
C GLU A 17 -22.05 -11.69 -0.72
N ALA A 18 -21.55 -10.44 -0.81
CA ALA A 18 -20.31 -9.99 -0.16
C ALA A 18 -20.48 -9.78 1.36
N LEU A 19 -21.71 -9.65 1.83
CA LEU A 19 -22.08 -9.57 3.26
C LEU A 19 -22.38 -10.94 3.87
N LYS A 20 -22.26 -12.05 3.11
CA LYS A 20 -22.18 -13.37 3.71
C LYS A 20 -20.92 -13.42 4.55
N GLU A 21 -21.12 -13.19 5.85
CA GLU A 21 -20.16 -13.38 6.91
C GLU A 21 -19.26 -14.57 6.60
N PRO A 22 -17.93 -14.45 6.74
CA PRO A 22 -17.11 -15.64 6.85
C PRO A 22 -17.68 -16.42 8.03
N SER A 23 -18.16 -17.63 7.73
CA SER A 23 -18.76 -18.58 8.65
C SER A 23 -18.24 -18.46 10.08
N GLU A 24 -19.18 -18.51 11.03
CA GLU A 24 -19.14 -18.40 12.49
C GLU A 24 -18.05 -19.21 13.25
N ASP A 25 -16.87 -19.41 12.69
CA ASP A 25 -15.80 -20.23 13.31
C ASP A 25 -14.55 -19.43 13.70
N THR A 26 -14.64 -18.10 13.75
CA THR A 26 -13.63 -17.31 14.44
C THR A 26 -14.00 -17.26 15.92
N GLY A 27 -13.36 -18.16 16.68
CA GLY A 27 -13.53 -18.28 18.12
C GLY A 27 -13.70 -16.92 18.80
N THR A 28 -14.91 -16.64 19.22
CA THR A 28 -15.29 -15.49 20.00
C THR A 28 -14.63 -15.58 21.37
N LEU A 29 -13.41 -15.05 21.48
CA LEU A 29 -12.89 -14.69 22.78
C LEU A 29 -13.72 -13.48 23.26
N PRO A 30 -14.38 -13.56 24.43
CA PRO A 30 -15.31 -12.54 24.92
C PRO A 30 -14.56 -11.32 25.51
N LEU A 31 -13.64 -10.75 24.75
CA LEU A 31 -12.99 -9.47 25.06
C LEU A 31 -13.35 -8.46 23.96
N GLY A 32 -14.60 -8.05 23.91
CA GLY A 32 -15.07 -7.08 22.94
C GLY A 32 -15.61 -5.82 23.58
N ILE A 33 -15.01 -4.69 23.28
CA ILE A 33 -15.65 -3.39 23.48
C ILE A 33 -16.51 -3.17 22.23
N GLY A 34 -17.85 -3.30 22.39
CA GLY A 34 -18.80 -2.98 21.31
C GLY A 34 -18.76 -3.90 20.08
N GLY A 35 -18.53 -5.21 20.24
CA GLY A 35 -18.57 -6.16 19.12
C GLY A 35 -17.29 -6.26 18.29
N ILE A 36 -16.25 -5.51 18.60
CA ILE A 36 -14.93 -5.61 17.95
C ILE A 36 -14.07 -6.57 18.76
N THR A 37 -13.77 -7.72 18.19
CA THR A 37 -12.84 -8.69 18.79
C THR A 37 -11.43 -8.10 18.81
N LEU A 38 -10.64 -8.37 19.86
CA LEU A 38 -9.22 -7.97 19.93
C LEU A 38 -8.44 -8.42 18.67
N PHE A 39 -8.80 -9.58 18.13
CA PHE A 39 -8.23 -10.08 16.87
C PHE A 39 -8.53 -9.17 15.68
N LEU A 40 -9.77 -8.71 15.53
CA LEU A 40 -10.14 -7.77 14.46
C LEU A 40 -9.41 -6.44 14.61
N PHE A 41 -9.28 -5.94 15.83
CA PHE A 41 -8.50 -4.74 16.11
C PHE A 41 -7.02 -4.94 15.74
N ALA A 42 -6.40 -6.04 16.17
CA ALA A 42 -5.00 -6.35 15.88
C ALA A 42 -4.78 -6.52 14.37
N ARG A 43 -5.70 -7.17 13.66
CA ARG A 43 -5.67 -7.33 12.20
C ARG A 43 -5.79 -5.99 11.48
N ALA A 44 -6.73 -5.15 11.90
CA ALA A 44 -6.89 -3.80 11.33
C ALA A 44 -5.66 -2.93 11.59
N PHE A 45 -5.10 -3.00 12.80
CA PHE A 45 -3.85 -2.30 13.15
C PHE A 45 -2.68 -2.77 12.30
N SER A 46 -2.50 -4.09 12.14
CA SER A 46 -1.44 -4.68 11.31
C SER A 46 -1.57 -4.23 9.86
N SER A 47 -2.78 -4.27 9.30
CA SER A 47 -3.03 -3.80 7.93
C SER A 47 -2.80 -2.29 7.78
N GLY A 48 -3.15 -1.50 8.80
CA GLY A 48 -2.92 -0.06 8.81
C GLY A 48 -1.44 0.32 8.93
N ALA A 49 -0.64 -0.51 9.60
CA ALA A 49 0.80 -0.29 9.76
C ALA A 49 1.56 -0.29 8.41
N VAL A 50 1.03 -0.97 7.40
CA VAL A 50 1.55 -0.95 6.02
C VAL A 50 1.62 0.47 5.46
N ALA A 51 0.70 1.36 5.84
CA ALA A 51 0.73 2.76 5.42
C ALA A 51 1.99 3.52 5.87
N LEU A 52 2.69 3.01 6.89
CA LEU A 52 3.94 3.59 7.40
C LEU A 52 5.20 3.09 6.69
N SER A 53 5.08 2.15 5.74
CA SER A 53 6.22 1.52 5.05
C SER A 53 7.10 2.49 4.23
N GLY A 54 6.68 3.73 4.01
CA GLY A 54 7.50 4.75 3.34
C GLY A 54 8.39 5.58 4.27
N VAL A 55 8.22 5.49 5.59
CA VAL A 55 8.95 6.32 6.57
C VAL A 55 10.44 5.93 6.61
N GLU A 56 10.74 4.66 6.43
CA GLU A 56 12.11 4.13 6.41
C GLU A 56 12.95 4.70 5.25
N ALA A 57 12.34 4.98 4.10
CA ALA A 57 13.04 5.55 2.95
C ALA A 57 13.63 6.94 3.28
N ILE A 58 12.91 7.76 4.05
CA ILE A 58 13.41 9.06 4.52
C ILE A 58 14.49 8.86 5.58
N SER A 59 14.31 7.93 6.51
CA SER A 59 15.29 7.61 7.55
C SER A 59 16.61 7.14 6.95
N ASN A 60 16.56 6.21 6.01
CA ASN A 60 17.73 5.71 5.30
C ASN A 60 18.37 6.75 4.36
N GLY A 61 17.57 7.71 3.90
CA GLY A 61 17.98 8.80 3.01
C GLY A 61 18.55 10.04 3.72
N ILE A 62 18.59 10.09 5.07
CA ILE A 62 19.08 11.27 5.82
C ILE A 62 20.42 11.81 5.32
N PRO A 63 21.44 10.99 5.00
CA PRO A 63 22.72 11.48 4.49
C PRO A 63 22.63 12.24 3.16
N ALA A 64 21.59 12.02 2.38
CA ALA A 64 21.37 12.67 1.08
C ALA A 64 20.73 14.07 1.19
N PHE A 65 20.21 14.43 2.37
CA PHE A 65 19.62 15.75 2.57
C PHE A 65 20.68 16.86 2.66
N LYS A 66 20.30 18.06 2.18
CA LYS A 66 21.13 19.27 2.39
C LYS A 66 21.27 19.57 3.89
N LYS A 67 22.43 20.13 4.27
CA LYS A 67 22.66 20.57 5.65
C LYS A 67 21.74 21.74 6.04
N PRO A 68 21.16 21.78 7.23
CA PRO A 68 21.24 20.76 8.30
C PRO A 68 20.33 19.54 8.01
N THR A 69 20.94 18.37 7.85
CA THR A 69 20.30 17.16 7.34
C THR A 69 19.13 16.68 8.19
N SER A 70 19.30 16.63 9.51
CA SER A 70 18.27 16.16 10.44
C SER A 70 17.04 17.07 10.45
N LYS A 71 17.22 18.38 10.41
CA LYS A 71 16.12 19.36 10.37
C LYS A 71 15.32 19.24 9.06
N ASN A 72 16.02 19.15 7.93
CA ASN A 72 15.37 19.03 6.64
C ASN A 72 14.64 17.67 6.48
N ALA A 73 15.22 16.59 6.97
CA ALA A 73 14.57 15.28 7.02
C ALA A 73 13.32 15.30 7.91
N ALA A 74 13.39 15.91 9.10
CA ALA A 74 12.25 16.04 10.00
C ALA A 74 11.10 16.85 9.38
N ILE A 75 11.41 17.97 8.72
CA ILE A 75 10.39 18.77 8.01
C ILE A 75 9.73 17.94 6.91
N THR A 76 10.51 17.18 6.13
CA THR A 76 9.98 16.30 5.08
C THR A 76 9.07 15.22 5.67
N LEU A 77 9.44 14.61 6.79
CA LEU A 77 8.62 13.62 7.50
C LEU A 77 7.28 14.23 7.97
N VAL A 78 7.30 15.43 8.53
CA VAL A 78 6.07 16.11 8.99
C VAL A 78 5.14 16.38 7.80
N TRP A 79 5.66 16.88 6.69
CA TRP A 79 4.86 17.11 5.48
C TRP A 79 4.30 15.80 4.94
N MET A 80 5.12 14.76 4.85
CA MET A 80 4.68 13.44 4.39
C MET A 80 3.57 12.89 5.28
N ALA A 81 3.76 12.90 6.61
CA ALA A 81 2.77 12.43 7.57
C ALA A 81 1.47 13.23 7.49
N GLY A 82 1.56 14.55 7.32
CA GLY A 82 0.40 15.42 7.16
C GLY A 82 -0.41 15.11 5.90
N ILE A 83 0.26 15.02 4.75
CA ILE A 83 -0.38 14.68 3.47
C ILE A 83 -1.01 13.29 3.53
N LEU A 84 -0.26 12.30 4.05
CA LEU A 84 -0.74 10.92 4.19
C LEU A 84 -1.95 10.86 5.12
N GLY A 85 -1.89 11.54 6.28
CA GLY A 85 -2.98 11.57 7.25
C GLY A 85 -4.25 12.18 6.67
N VAL A 86 -4.15 13.32 6.00
CA VAL A 86 -5.31 13.98 5.35
C VAL A 86 -5.88 13.09 4.24
N SER A 87 -5.03 12.48 3.42
CA SER A 87 -5.46 11.56 2.36
C SER A 87 -6.15 10.33 2.92
N PHE A 88 -5.60 9.75 3.99
CA PHE A 88 -6.16 8.56 4.64
C PHE A 88 -7.53 8.85 5.26
N ILE A 89 -7.65 9.95 6.02
CA ILE A 89 -8.93 10.37 6.60
C ILE A 89 -9.95 10.66 5.49
N GLY A 90 -9.55 11.35 4.44
CA GLY A 90 -10.42 11.65 3.31
C GLY A 90 -10.93 10.40 2.61
N LEU A 91 -10.06 9.42 2.35
CA LEU A 91 -10.44 8.13 1.76
C LEU A 91 -11.36 7.32 2.69
N THR A 92 -11.08 7.31 4.00
CA THR A 92 -11.91 6.60 4.98
C THR A 92 -13.33 7.17 5.01
N VAL A 93 -13.47 8.49 5.07
CA VAL A 93 -14.78 9.17 5.04
C VAL A 93 -15.52 8.87 3.73
N LEU A 94 -14.82 8.87 2.59
CA LEU A 94 -15.42 8.53 1.30
C LEU A 94 -15.84 7.05 1.25
N ALA A 95 -15.01 6.15 1.74
CA ALA A 95 -15.28 4.72 1.77
C ALA A 95 -16.49 4.40 2.68
N GLU A 96 -16.58 5.04 3.85
CA GLU A 96 -17.72 4.88 4.75
C GLU A 96 -19.03 5.33 4.09
N HIS A 97 -18.99 6.42 3.34
CA HIS A 97 -20.18 6.97 2.68
C HIS A 97 -20.59 6.18 1.44
N ILE A 98 -19.64 5.77 0.62
CA ILE A 98 -19.89 5.06 -0.66
C ILE A 98 -20.09 3.55 -0.41
N ARG A 99 -19.47 2.98 0.64
CA ARG A 99 -19.45 1.55 0.97
C ARG A 99 -19.03 0.69 -0.24
N PRO A 100 -17.83 0.92 -0.78
CA PRO A 100 -17.36 0.18 -1.94
C PRO A 100 -17.18 -1.29 -1.56
N THR A 101 -17.95 -2.17 -2.20
CA THR A 101 -17.77 -3.62 -2.07
C THR A 101 -16.75 -4.07 -3.12
N PRO A 102 -15.70 -4.82 -2.74
CA PRO A 102 -14.81 -5.43 -3.71
C PRO A 102 -15.62 -6.37 -4.62
N THR A 103 -15.64 -6.06 -5.91
CA THR A 103 -16.34 -6.89 -6.89
C THR A 103 -15.39 -7.98 -7.36
N GLU A 104 -15.93 -9.14 -7.76
CA GLU A 104 -15.15 -10.26 -8.33
C GLU A 104 -14.38 -9.88 -9.61
N THR A 105 -14.70 -8.76 -10.22
CA THR A 105 -14.01 -8.19 -11.39
C THR A 105 -12.57 -7.73 -11.12
N GLY A 106 -12.06 -7.84 -9.89
CA GLY A 106 -10.69 -7.42 -9.55
C GLY A 106 -10.46 -5.91 -9.55
N GLU A 107 -11.53 -5.12 -9.61
CA GLU A 107 -11.43 -3.65 -9.57
C GLU A 107 -10.99 -3.19 -8.18
N SER A 108 -10.01 -2.28 -8.11
CA SER A 108 -9.52 -1.78 -6.83
C SER A 108 -10.54 -0.85 -6.17
N VAL A 109 -10.60 -0.86 -4.84
CA VAL A 109 -11.47 0.04 -4.04
C VAL A 109 -11.27 1.50 -4.43
N ASN A 110 -10.04 1.92 -4.71
CA ASN A 110 -9.72 3.27 -5.13
C ASN A 110 -10.34 3.62 -6.51
N SER A 111 -10.39 2.65 -7.42
CA SER A 111 -11.06 2.79 -8.72
C SER A 111 -12.58 2.96 -8.56
N ILE A 112 -13.20 2.14 -7.71
CA ILE A 112 -14.64 2.20 -7.42
C ILE A 112 -15.01 3.57 -6.83
N ILE A 113 -14.25 4.03 -5.83
CA ILE A 113 -14.44 5.35 -5.21
C ILE A 113 -14.28 6.46 -6.26
N GLY A 114 -13.23 6.40 -7.07
CA GLY A 114 -12.97 7.39 -8.12
C GLY A 114 -14.10 7.46 -9.14
N ARG A 115 -14.57 6.33 -9.61
CA ARG A 115 -15.68 6.25 -10.58
C ARG A 115 -16.98 6.82 -9.99
N THR A 116 -17.26 6.52 -8.73
CA THR A 116 -18.46 7.02 -8.04
C THR A 116 -18.40 8.52 -7.83
N VAL A 117 -17.24 9.04 -7.36
CA VAL A 117 -17.05 10.48 -7.09
C VAL A 117 -17.09 11.32 -8.35
N PHE A 118 -16.51 10.83 -9.45
CA PHE A 118 -16.45 11.56 -10.72
C PHE A 118 -17.65 11.29 -11.64
N GLY A 119 -18.58 10.44 -11.23
CA GLY A 119 -19.81 10.16 -11.99
C GLY A 119 -19.56 9.34 -13.26
N GLY A 120 -18.62 8.40 -13.23
CA GLY A 120 -18.32 7.50 -14.34
C GLY A 120 -16.84 7.49 -14.75
N THR A 121 -16.56 6.99 -15.96
CA THR A 121 -15.21 6.85 -16.53
C THR A 121 -14.78 8.07 -17.35
N GLY A 122 -15.08 9.28 -16.88
CA GLY A 122 -14.71 10.53 -17.55
C GLY A 122 -13.22 10.87 -17.41
N GLY A 123 -12.81 12.03 -17.96
CA GLY A 123 -11.39 12.45 -17.97
C GLY A 123 -10.74 12.51 -16.58
N MET A 124 -11.47 12.97 -15.56
CA MET A 124 -10.95 13.02 -14.18
C MET A 124 -10.70 11.63 -13.59
N TYR A 125 -11.52 10.64 -13.93
CA TYR A 125 -11.25 9.25 -13.55
C TYR A 125 -9.94 8.73 -14.15
N TRP A 126 -9.70 9.00 -15.43
CA TRP A 126 -8.46 8.56 -16.09
C TRP A 126 -7.22 9.28 -15.54
N ILE A 127 -7.34 10.55 -15.14
CA ILE A 127 -6.26 11.27 -14.45
C ILE A 127 -5.95 10.61 -13.11
N LEU A 128 -6.99 10.22 -12.33
CA LEU A 128 -6.81 9.50 -11.07
C LEU A 128 -6.10 8.15 -11.31
N GLN A 129 -6.53 7.39 -12.32
CA GLN A 129 -5.92 6.09 -12.65
C GLN A 129 -4.47 6.24 -13.08
N ALA A 130 -4.15 7.22 -13.91
CA ALA A 130 -2.78 7.51 -14.30
C ALA A 130 -1.90 7.94 -13.12
N ALA A 131 -2.42 8.77 -12.22
CA ALA A 131 -1.71 9.17 -11.00
C ALA A 131 -1.47 7.98 -10.07
N THR A 132 -2.47 7.11 -9.89
CA THR A 132 -2.33 5.88 -9.09
C THR A 132 -1.28 4.95 -9.69
N ALA A 133 -1.30 4.73 -11.00
CA ALA A 133 -0.29 3.94 -11.70
C ALA A 133 1.12 4.56 -11.53
N GLY A 134 1.23 5.88 -11.65
CA GLY A 134 2.49 6.61 -11.44
C GLY A 134 3.05 6.41 -10.03
N ILE A 135 2.20 6.49 -9.00
CA ILE A 135 2.63 6.25 -7.60
C ILE A 135 3.10 4.80 -7.43
N LEU A 136 2.41 3.82 -8.01
CA LEU A 136 2.81 2.41 -7.93
C LEU A 136 4.16 2.16 -8.62
N ILE A 137 4.42 2.80 -9.78
CA ILE A 137 5.71 2.73 -10.46
C ILE A 137 6.82 3.34 -9.58
N LEU A 138 6.56 4.48 -8.93
CA LEU A 138 7.52 5.10 -8.02
C LEU A 138 7.79 4.22 -6.80
N ALA A 139 6.76 3.60 -6.23
CA ALA A 139 6.90 2.66 -5.11
C ALA A 139 7.75 1.44 -5.52
N ALA A 140 7.51 0.87 -6.68
CA ALA A 140 8.33 -0.23 -7.21
C ALA A 140 9.80 0.20 -7.41
N ASN A 141 10.04 1.40 -7.95
CA ASN A 141 11.39 1.93 -8.12
C ASN A 141 12.14 2.07 -6.79
N THR A 142 11.45 2.47 -5.72
CA THR A 142 12.03 2.54 -4.37
C THR A 142 12.46 1.15 -3.89
N ALA A 143 11.62 0.13 -4.07
CA ALA A 143 11.97 -1.25 -3.73
C ALA A 143 13.22 -1.76 -4.49
N TYR A 144 13.34 -1.42 -5.78
CA TYR A 144 14.51 -1.76 -6.58
C TYR A 144 15.79 -0.99 -6.19
N ALA A 145 15.67 0.13 -5.49
CA ALA A 145 16.81 0.87 -4.95
C ALA A 145 17.26 0.33 -3.58
N ASP A 146 16.30 0.06 -2.69
CA ASP A 146 16.58 -0.26 -1.29
C ASP A 146 16.87 -1.74 -1.05
N PHE A 147 16.12 -2.65 -1.66
CA PHE A 147 16.32 -4.10 -1.50
C PHE A 147 17.77 -4.55 -1.83
N PRO A 148 18.38 -4.16 -2.97
CA PRO A 148 19.75 -4.57 -3.27
C PRO A 148 20.78 -4.04 -2.27
N ARG A 149 20.55 -2.86 -1.68
CA ARG A 149 21.43 -2.30 -0.65
C ARG A 149 21.36 -3.10 0.65
N LEU A 150 20.14 -3.40 1.09
CA LEU A 150 19.91 -4.21 2.29
C LEU A 150 20.45 -5.63 2.09
N ALA A 151 20.15 -6.25 0.96
CA ALA A 151 20.64 -7.58 0.61
C ALA A 151 22.17 -7.64 0.59
N ALA A 152 22.84 -6.58 0.13
CA ALA A 152 24.29 -6.48 0.14
C ALA A 152 24.86 -6.35 1.56
N LEU A 153 24.19 -5.61 2.47
CA LEU A 153 24.56 -5.50 3.87
C LEU A 153 24.47 -6.87 4.57
N VAL A 154 23.33 -7.50 4.46
CA VAL A 154 23.05 -8.83 5.03
C VAL A 154 23.97 -9.91 4.44
N GLY A 155 24.31 -9.79 3.15
CA GLY A 155 25.28 -10.65 2.48
C GLY A 155 26.72 -10.47 3.01
N LYS A 156 27.12 -9.24 3.36
CA LYS A 156 28.43 -8.98 4.03
C LYS A 156 28.49 -9.57 5.42
N ASP A 157 27.36 -9.55 6.14
CA ASP A 157 27.25 -10.11 7.49
C ASP A 157 27.12 -11.65 7.48
N GLY A 158 27.09 -12.28 6.30
CA GLY A 158 27.10 -13.73 6.13
C GLY A 158 25.72 -14.42 6.21
N TYR A 159 24.64 -13.67 6.36
CA TYR A 159 23.27 -14.21 6.40
C TYR A 159 22.64 -14.44 5.01
N LEU A 160 23.21 -13.85 3.97
CA LEU A 160 22.84 -14.10 2.58
C LEU A 160 24.07 -14.56 1.77
N PRO A 161 23.85 -15.26 0.62
CA PRO A 161 24.94 -15.65 -0.26
C PRO A 161 25.80 -14.45 -0.65
N ARG A 162 27.12 -14.63 -0.66
CA ARG A 162 28.11 -13.56 -0.96
C ARG A 162 27.91 -12.88 -2.31
N GLN A 163 27.19 -13.51 -3.22
CA GLN A 163 26.84 -12.96 -4.53
C GLN A 163 26.02 -11.66 -4.42
N PHE A 164 25.24 -11.50 -3.35
CA PHE A 164 24.49 -10.27 -3.08
C PHE A 164 25.38 -9.11 -2.57
N ALA A 165 26.51 -9.44 -1.95
CA ALA A 165 27.46 -8.44 -1.46
C ALA A 165 28.34 -7.84 -2.56
N ASN A 166 28.46 -8.52 -3.71
CA ASN A 166 29.31 -8.09 -4.80
C ASN A 166 28.61 -7.01 -5.63
N ARG A 167 29.34 -5.92 -5.89
CA ARG A 167 28.93 -4.89 -6.85
C ARG A 167 29.30 -5.37 -8.25
N GLY A 168 28.37 -5.27 -9.20
CA GLY A 168 28.64 -5.51 -10.61
C GLY A 168 29.54 -4.41 -11.23
N ASP A 169 29.92 -4.59 -12.47
CA ASP A 169 30.83 -3.71 -13.22
C ASP A 169 30.40 -2.23 -13.24
N ARG A 170 29.11 -1.95 -13.08
CA ARG A 170 28.55 -0.59 -12.99
C ARG A 170 28.37 -0.08 -11.55
N LEU A 171 29.04 -0.67 -10.57
CA LEU A 171 28.93 -0.34 -9.13
C LEU A 171 27.52 -0.50 -8.57
N VAL A 172 26.65 -1.27 -9.24
CA VAL A 172 25.26 -1.54 -8.86
C VAL A 172 25.16 -2.99 -8.38
N PHE A 173 24.28 -3.23 -7.43
CA PHE A 173 23.99 -4.57 -6.89
C PHE A 173 23.05 -5.34 -7.85
N SER A 174 23.54 -5.67 -9.04
CA SER A 174 22.74 -6.28 -10.14
C SER A 174 22.05 -7.58 -9.72
N ASN A 175 22.71 -8.40 -8.90
CA ASN A 175 22.14 -9.67 -8.43
C ASN A 175 20.90 -9.47 -7.58
N GLY A 176 20.87 -8.45 -6.73
CA GLY A 176 19.70 -8.10 -5.93
C GLY A 176 18.53 -7.64 -6.80
N ILE A 177 18.80 -6.82 -7.81
CA ILE A 177 17.78 -6.35 -8.74
C ILE A 177 17.19 -7.51 -9.54
N LEU A 178 18.02 -8.40 -10.08
CA LEU A 178 17.58 -9.56 -10.86
C LEU A 178 16.78 -10.54 -9.98
N PHE A 179 17.22 -10.77 -8.74
CA PHE A 179 16.50 -11.61 -7.81
C PHE A 179 15.11 -11.03 -7.50
N LEU A 180 15.03 -9.74 -7.19
CA LEU A 180 13.76 -9.07 -6.90
C LEU A 180 12.82 -9.11 -8.10
N ALA A 181 13.32 -8.83 -9.30
CA ALA A 181 12.54 -8.88 -10.52
C ALA A 181 12.03 -10.30 -10.82
N GLY A 182 12.90 -11.30 -10.67
CA GLY A 182 12.54 -12.72 -10.85
C GLY A 182 11.49 -13.19 -9.86
N ALA A 183 11.66 -12.87 -8.57
CA ALA A 183 10.71 -13.22 -7.52
C ALA A 183 9.35 -12.53 -7.73
N ALA A 184 9.34 -11.24 -8.07
CA ALA A 184 8.10 -10.52 -8.36
C ALA A 184 7.38 -11.08 -9.58
N SER A 185 8.12 -11.39 -10.66
CA SER A 185 7.56 -12.01 -11.87
C SER A 185 6.99 -13.39 -11.59
N LEU A 186 7.69 -14.19 -10.79
CA LEU A 186 7.23 -15.52 -10.39
C LEU A 186 5.93 -15.44 -9.60
N LEU A 187 5.83 -14.52 -8.64
CA LEU A 187 4.59 -14.31 -7.88
C LEU A 187 3.44 -13.89 -8.79
N LEU A 188 3.67 -12.98 -9.73
CA LEU A 188 2.65 -12.57 -10.69
C LEU A 188 2.14 -13.74 -11.53
N VAL A 189 3.03 -14.65 -11.96
CA VAL A 189 2.66 -15.82 -12.74
C VAL A 189 1.87 -16.83 -11.89
N ILE A 190 2.34 -17.12 -10.66
CA ILE A 190 1.69 -18.08 -9.75
C ILE A 190 0.28 -17.62 -9.39
N PHE A 191 0.10 -16.35 -9.10
CA PHE A 191 -1.20 -15.79 -8.70
C PHE A 191 -2.04 -15.26 -9.87
N GLY A 192 -1.59 -15.49 -11.13
CA GLY A 192 -2.31 -15.07 -12.33
C GLY A 192 -2.59 -13.58 -12.42
N GLY A 193 -1.76 -12.74 -11.78
CA GLY A 193 -1.95 -11.30 -11.70
C GLY A 193 -3.07 -10.84 -10.77
N ASN A 194 -3.65 -11.74 -9.97
CA ASN A 194 -4.71 -11.40 -9.02
C ASN A 194 -4.14 -10.71 -7.79
N VAL A 195 -4.34 -9.40 -7.71
CA VAL A 195 -3.84 -8.56 -6.59
C VAL A 195 -4.47 -8.96 -5.26
N SER A 196 -5.76 -9.32 -5.25
CA SER A 196 -6.46 -9.71 -4.02
C SER A 196 -5.89 -10.98 -3.41
N ALA A 197 -5.38 -11.90 -4.23
CA ALA A 197 -4.71 -13.11 -3.77
C ALA A 197 -3.28 -12.85 -3.25
N LEU A 198 -2.66 -11.72 -3.64
CA LEU A 198 -1.33 -11.30 -3.17
C LEU A 198 -1.37 -10.53 -1.84
N ILE A 199 -2.50 -9.88 -1.50
CA ILE A 199 -2.63 -9.09 -0.28
C ILE A 199 -2.27 -9.87 1.00
N PRO A 200 -2.67 -11.16 1.19
CA PRO A 200 -2.31 -11.90 2.40
C PRO A 200 -0.81 -12.18 2.55
N LEU A 201 -0.04 -12.08 1.47
CA LEU A 201 1.42 -12.24 1.48
C LEU A 201 2.17 -10.99 1.95
N TYR A 202 1.51 -9.84 1.93
CA TYR A 202 2.06 -8.56 2.33
C TYR A 202 1.77 -8.25 3.78
#